data_51e35e2761efde2e89d87d9eea7f8d1e
#
_entry.id   51e35e2761efde2e89d87d9eea7f8d1e
#
_cell.length_a   1.000
_cell.length_b   1.000
_cell.length_c   1.000
_cell.angle_alpha   90.00
_cell.angle_beta   90.00
_cell.angle_gamma   90.00
#
_symmetry.space_group_name_H-M   'P 1'
#
loop_
_entity.id
_entity.type
_entity.pdbx_description
1 polymer ?
#
loop_
_entity_poly.entity_id
_entity_poly.type
_entity_poly.pdbx_seq_one_letter_code
_entity_poly.pdbx_strand_id
1 'polypeptide(L)'
;EIGSGLVGSEMCIRDSLRLVQILSRRTKNNPCLIGEPGVGKTAVIEGLATQIAEGIVPEGIRGKRIYTMDLASMIAGSKYRGEFEERMKRLIQEVKAAGNIILFLDEVHTIIGAGGAEGAMDASNILKPSLARGELQLIGATTIVEYRKYIEKDAALERRFQPITVEEPDKEQCLEILKGLCSRYEKHHKVKIQEEALEAAVNYSSRYINDRFLPDKAIDVVD
;
A
#
# COMPACT_ATOMS: atom_id res chain seq x y z
N GLU A 1 -7.58 0.64 11.28
CA GLU A 1 -7.07 1.56 12.33
C GLU A 1 -5.67 1.19 12.86
N ILE A 2 -4.73 0.78 12.00
CA ILE A 2 -3.34 0.43 12.38
C ILE A 2 -2.38 1.64 12.24
N GLY A 3 -2.82 2.74 11.62
CA GLY A 3 -1.96 3.77 11.06
C GLY A 3 -1.35 4.82 11.99
N SER A 4 -1.82 5.05 13.23
CA SER A 4 -1.43 6.26 13.98
C SER A 4 0.02 6.29 14.52
N GLY A 5 0.69 5.16 14.66
CA GLY A 5 2.07 5.10 15.15
C GLY A 5 3.12 5.18 14.04
N LEU A 6 2.79 4.66 12.84
CA LEU A 6 3.66 4.71 11.66
C LEU A 6 3.57 6.07 10.94
N VAL A 7 2.47 6.78 11.07
CA VAL A 7 2.16 8.05 10.39
C VAL A 7 3.10 9.20 10.79
N GLY A 8 3.78 9.11 11.93
CA GLY A 8 4.66 10.17 12.44
C GLY A 8 6.15 9.99 12.15
N SER A 9 6.60 8.89 11.57
CA SER A 9 8.01 8.71 11.25
C SER A 9 8.44 9.58 10.07
N GLU A 10 9.63 10.16 10.11
CA GLU A 10 10.17 11.00 9.02
C GLU A 10 10.18 10.28 7.67
N MET A 11 10.40 8.97 7.67
CA MET A 11 10.38 8.13 6.48
C MET A 11 8.97 8.07 5.87
N CYS A 12 7.95 7.88 6.70
CA CYS A 12 6.55 7.84 6.26
C CYS A 12 6.10 9.19 5.69
N ILE A 13 6.55 10.30 6.28
CA ILE A 13 6.27 11.66 5.79
C ILE A 13 6.92 11.88 4.43
N ARG A 14 8.19 11.48 4.26
CA ARG A 14 8.91 11.61 2.99
C ARG A 14 8.24 10.83 1.86
N ASP A 15 7.84 9.59 2.14
CA ASP A 15 7.21 8.74 1.14
C ASP A 15 5.79 9.20 0.83
N SER A 16 5.03 9.69 1.81
CA SER A 16 3.74 10.34 1.60
C SER A 16 3.85 11.58 0.70
N LEU A 17 4.87 12.42 0.89
CA LEU A 17 5.11 13.58 0.02
C LEU A 17 5.42 13.16 -1.42
N ARG A 18 6.18 12.08 -1.62
CA ARG A 18 6.43 11.51 -2.96
C ARG A 18 5.17 10.98 -3.61
N LEU A 19 4.31 10.28 -2.85
CA LEU A 19 3.00 9.85 -3.33
C LEU A 19 2.17 11.03 -3.82
N VAL A 20 2.06 12.08 -3.01
CA VAL A 20 1.34 13.32 -3.33
C VAL A 20 1.87 13.95 -4.61
N GLN A 21 3.19 14.05 -4.76
CA GLN A 21 3.82 14.61 -5.96
C GLN A 21 3.47 13.81 -7.23
N ILE A 22 3.49 12.47 -7.13
CA ILE A 22 3.20 11.59 -8.27
C ILE A 22 1.71 11.65 -8.62
N LEU A 23 0.83 11.57 -7.62
CA LEU A 23 -0.63 11.65 -7.82
C LEU A 23 -1.08 12.98 -8.46
N SER A 24 -0.29 14.04 -8.29
CA SER A 24 -0.55 15.36 -8.87
C SER A 24 -0.06 15.52 -10.33
N ARG A 25 0.64 14.52 -10.88
CA ARG A 25 1.16 14.58 -12.25
C ARG A 25 0.04 14.36 -13.28
N ARG A 26 0.25 14.87 -14.50
CA ARG A 26 -0.64 14.60 -15.65
C ARG A 26 -0.39 13.23 -16.27
N THR A 27 0.83 12.74 -16.20
CA THR A 27 1.27 11.43 -16.75
C THR A 27 2.07 10.70 -15.69
N LYS A 28 2.12 9.35 -15.75
CA LYS A 28 2.76 8.51 -14.72
C LYS A 28 2.26 8.89 -13.31
N ASN A 29 0.96 9.07 -13.19
CA ASN A 29 0.29 9.54 -11.97
C ASN A 29 -0.20 8.42 -11.06
N ASN A 30 0.20 7.17 -11.32
CA ASN A 30 -0.07 6.03 -10.46
C ASN A 30 1.23 5.63 -9.75
N PRO A 31 1.41 5.98 -8.48
CA PRO A 31 2.57 5.53 -7.71
C PRO A 31 2.51 4.01 -7.46
N CYS A 32 3.66 3.38 -7.43
CA CYS A 32 3.80 1.99 -7.01
C CYS A 32 4.86 1.90 -5.90
N LEU A 33 4.42 1.57 -4.70
CA LEU A 33 5.29 1.33 -3.56
C LEU A 33 6.01 0.00 -3.75
N ILE A 34 7.34 0.04 -3.78
CA ILE A 34 8.19 -1.12 -4.00
C ILE A 34 9.02 -1.35 -2.75
N GLY A 35 8.92 -2.53 -2.16
CA GLY A 35 9.70 -2.88 -0.99
C GLY A 35 9.41 -4.31 -0.55
N GLU A 36 10.25 -4.81 0.32
CA GLU A 36 10.09 -6.16 0.87
C GLU A 36 8.80 -6.27 1.71
N PRO A 37 8.27 -7.49 1.91
CA PRO A 37 7.14 -7.69 2.80
C PRO A 37 7.45 -7.20 4.22
N GLY A 38 6.49 -6.54 4.87
CA GLY A 38 6.65 -6.10 6.26
C GLY A 38 7.39 -4.76 6.47
N VAL A 39 7.89 -4.08 5.41
CA VAL A 39 8.57 -2.78 5.55
C VAL A 39 7.63 -1.59 5.80
N GLY A 40 6.32 -1.80 5.79
CA GLY A 40 5.33 -0.77 6.11
C GLY A 40 4.69 -0.07 4.91
N LYS A 41 4.66 -0.67 3.71
CA LYS A 41 4.03 -0.07 2.51
C LYS A 41 2.58 0.37 2.74
N THR A 42 1.78 -0.46 3.40
CA THR A 42 0.37 -0.15 3.72
C THR A 42 0.25 1.02 4.69
N ALA A 43 1.17 1.12 5.66
CA ALA A 43 1.18 2.22 6.61
C ALA A 43 1.46 3.59 5.95
N VAL A 44 2.26 3.64 4.90
CA VAL A 44 2.47 4.86 4.10
C VAL A 44 1.15 5.33 3.47
N ILE A 45 0.31 4.40 3.02
CA ILE A 45 -1.00 4.71 2.44
C ILE A 45 -2.00 5.20 3.50
N GLU A 46 -1.99 4.58 4.67
CA GLU A 46 -2.82 5.02 5.80
C GLU A 46 -2.42 6.43 6.27
N GLY A 47 -1.09 6.70 6.29
CA GLY A 47 -0.57 8.03 6.56
C GLY A 47 -1.05 9.06 5.55
N LEU A 48 -1.00 8.74 4.26
CA LEU A 48 -1.52 9.61 3.21
C LEU A 48 -3.03 9.84 3.37
N ALA A 49 -3.81 8.80 3.68
CA ALA A 49 -5.24 8.92 3.89
C ALA A 49 -5.57 9.84 5.07
N THR A 50 -4.80 9.78 6.15
CA THR A 50 -4.91 10.67 7.30
C THR A 50 -4.61 12.12 6.91
N GLN A 51 -3.52 12.38 6.19
CA GLN A 51 -3.16 13.71 5.70
C GLN A 51 -4.24 14.31 4.78
N ILE A 52 -4.87 13.49 3.93
CA ILE A 52 -6.01 13.92 3.09
C ILE A 52 -7.20 14.31 3.96
N ALA A 53 -7.52 13.51 4.98
CA ALA A 53 -8.63 13.76 5.89
C ALA A 53 -8.44 15.04 6.72
N GLU A 54 -7.20 15.32 7.15
CA GLU A 54 -6.81 16.52 7.87
C GLU A 54 -6.65 17.76 6.98
N GLY A 55 -6.70 17.56 5.64
CA GLY A 55 -6.53 18.64 4.68
C GLY A 55 -5.09 19.13 4.52
N ILE A 56 -4.11 18.41 5.05
CA ILE A 56 -2.66 18.70 4.98
C ILE A 56 -2.08 18.19 3.66
N VAL A 57 -2.77 18.45 2.56
CA VAL A 57 -2.36 18.02 1.22
C VAL A 57 -2.64 19.14 0.21
N PRO A 58 -1.91 19.17 -0.93
CA PRO A 58 -2.19 20.11 -2.02
C PRO A 58 -3.62 20.01 -2.53
N GLU A 59 -4.11 21.11 -3.09
CA GLU A 59 -5.50 21.26 -3.55
C GLU A 59 -5.93 20.15 -4.54
N GLY A 60 -5.04 19.69 -5.41
CA GLY A 60 -5.33 18.64 -6.40
C GLY A 60 -5.65 17.25 -5.81
N ILE A 61 -5.34 17.02 -4.53
CA ILE A 61 -5.59 15.75 -3.83
C ILE A 61 -6.58 15.95 -2.67
N ARG A 62 -6.82 17.18 -2.28
CA ARG A 62 -7.78 17.52 -1.22
C ARG A 62 -9.17 16.97 -1.55
N GLY A 63 -9.83 16.35 -0.58
CA GLY A 63 -11.16 15.76 -0.74
C GLY A 63 -11.18 14.43 -1.50
N LYS A 64 -10.02 13.90 -1.92
CA LYS A 64 -9.95 12.53 -2.43
C LYS A 64 -10.09 11.54 -1.31
N ARG A 65 -10.51 10.32 -1.66
CA ARG A 65 -10.71 9.20 -0.74
C ARG A 65 -9.93 8.00 -1.26
N ILE A 66 -9.20 7.33 -0.39
CA ILE A 66 -8.46 6.11 -0.73
C ILE A 66 -9.31 4.90 -0.34
N TYR A 67 -9.52 3.99 -1.29
CA TYR A 67 -10.19 2.73 -1.06
C TYR A 67 -9.26 1.57 -1.39
N THR A 68 -9.08 0.68 -0.43
CA THR A 68 -8.37 -0.58 -0.65
C THR A 68 -9.27 -1.53 -1.44
N MET A 69 -8.74 -2.07 -2.52
CA MET A 69 -9.43 -3.08 -3.31
C MET A 69 -8.84 -4.46 -3.00
N ASP A 70 -9.67 -5.32 -2.42
CA ASP A 70 -9.35 -6.72 -2.17
C ASP A 70 -9.90 -7.58 -3.31
N LEU A 71 -9.00 -8.00 -4.18
CA LEU A 71 -9.37 -8.85 -5.31
C LEU A 71 -9.69 -10.28 -4.91
N ALA A 72 -9.01 -10.82 -3.90
CA ALA A 72 -9.26 -12.17 -3.44
C ALA A 72 -10.72 -12.31 -2.99
N SER A 73 -11.22 -11.33 -2.24
CA SER A 73 -12.63 -11.27 -1.83
C SER A 73 -13.58 -11.10 -3.03
N MET A 74 -13.19 -10.33 -4.04
CA MET A 74 -14.02 -10.16 -5.25
C MET A 74 -14.12 -11.45 -6.08
N ILE A 75 -13.02 -12.20 -6.20
CA ILE A 75 -12.99 -13.48 -6.90
C ILE A 75 -13.76 -14.54 -6.11
N ALA A 76 -13.53 -14.65 -4.81
CA ALA A 76 -14.18 -15.63 -3.94
C ALA A 76 -15.72 -15.46 -3.90
N GLY A 77 -16.22 -14.24 -4.07
CA GLY A 77 -17.64 -13.94 -4.12
C GLY A 77 -18.31 -14.19 -5.48
N SER A 78 -17.55 -14.63 -6.49
CA SER A 78 -18.07 -14.85 -7.86
C SER A 78 -18.14 -16.35 -8.16
N LYS A 79 -19.34 -16.85 -8.49
CA LYS A 79 -19.52 -18.25 -8.87
C LYS A 79 -19.09 -18.53 -10.31
N TYR A 80 -19.11 -17.53 -11.17
CA TYR A 80 -18.79 -17.63 -12.59
C TYR A 80 -17.87 -16.48 -13.02
N ARG A 81 -17.02 -16.73 -14.00
CA ARG A 81 -16.07 -15.78 -14.59
C ARG A 81 -16.72 -14.45 -15.02
N GLY A 82 -17.86 -14.51 -15.69
CA GLY A 82 -18.58 -13.33 -16.15
C GLY A 82 -19.07 -12.42 -15.02
N GLU A 83 -19.40 -12.98 -13.87
CA GLU A 83 -19.84 -12.23 -12.69
C GLU A 83 -18.70 -11.37 -12.11
N PHE A 84 -17.48 -11.91 -12.06
CA PHE A 84 -16.30 -11.16 -11.65
C PHE A 84 -16.01 -9.99 -12.60
N GLU A 85 -16.03 -10.25 -13.92
CA GLU A 85 -15.83 -9.21 -14.93
C GLU A 85 -16.86 -8.08 -14.81
N GLU A 86 -18.12 -8.43 -14.61
CA GLU A 86 -19.20 -7.45 -14.46
C GLU A 86 -19.04 -6.60 -13.20
N ARG A 87 -18.70 -7.22 -12.06
CA ARG A 87 -18.42 -6.53 -10.81
C ARG A 87 -17.24 -5.56 -10.95
N MET A 88 -16.17 -5.98 -11.61
CA MET A 88 -15.01 -5.15 -11.88
C MET A 88 -15.35 -3.96 -12.78
N LYS A 89 -16.07 -4.17 -13.86
CA LYS A 89 -16.53 -3.10 -14.76
C LYS A 89 -17.41 -2.10 -14.02
N ARG A 90 -18.33 -2.58 -13.18
CA ARG A 90 -19.20 -1.74 -12.36
C ARG A 90 -18.40 -0.92 -11.35
N LEU A 91 -17.45 -1.51 -10.63
CA LEU A 91 -16.56 -0.80 -9.72
C LEU A 91 -15.83 0.33 -10.44
N ILE A 92 -15.24 0.05 -11.61
CA ILE A 92 -14.54 1.06 -12.40
C ILE A 92 -15.47 2.20 -12.81
N GLN A 93 -16.70 1.90 -13.21
CA GLN A 93 -17.68 2.92 -13.57
C GLN A 93 -18.05 3.80 -12.35
N GLU A 94 -18.25 3.21 -11.19
CA GLU A 94 -18.56 3.92 -9.96
C GLU A 94 -17.38 4.84 -9.53
N VAL A 95 -16.14 4.33 -9.60
CA VAL A 95 -14.93 5.11 -9.30
C VAL A 95 -14.78 6.31 -10.26
N LYS A 96 -15.02 6.09 -11.55
CA LYS A 96 -14.99 7.16 -12.56
C LYS A 96 -16.08 8.19 -12.33
N ALA A 97 -17.29 7.78 -12.01
CA ALA A 97 -18.42 8.67 -11.75
C ALA A 97 -18.19 9.51 -10.50
N ALA A 98 -17.58 8.94 -9.47
CA ALA A 98 -17.25 9.66 -8.24
C ALA A 98 -16.13 10.70 -8.43
N GLY A 99 -15.15 10.45 -9.28
CA GLY A 99 -14.06 11.38 -9.65
C GLY A 99 -13.06 11.73 -8.54
N ASN A 100 -13.37 11.40 -7.29
CA ASN A 100 -12.56 11.72 -6.11
C ASN A 100 -11.99 10.46 -5.42
N ILE A 101 -12.00 9.32 -6.08
CA ILE A 101 -11.53 8.05 -5.52
C ILE A 101 -10.14 7.73 -6.07
N ILE A 102 -9.25 7.31 -5.17
CA ILE A 102 -7.96 6.68 -5.46
C ILE A 102 -8.07 5.23 -5.00
N LEU A 103 -7.81 4.28 -5.88
CA LEU A 103 -7.79 2.87 -5.52
C LEU A 103 -6.40 2.49 -4.99
N PHE A 104 -6.35 1.78 -3.89
CA PHE A 104 -5.13 1.14 -3.39
C PHE A 104 -5.20 -0.36 -3.65
N LEU A 105 -4.16 -0.89 -4.25
CA LEU A 105 -3.99 -2.31 -4.56
C LEU A 105 -2.72 -2.81 -3.91
N ASP A 106 -2.88 -3.58 -2.85
CA ASP A 106 -1.76 -4.36 -2.35
C ASP A 106 -1.51 -5.56 -3.28
N GLU A 107 -0.26 -5.97 -3.38
CA GLU A 107 0.17 -7.02 -4.32
C GLU A 107 -0.34 -6.78 -5.76
N VAL A 108 -0.18 -5.55 -6.26
CA VAL A 108 -0.69 -5.14 -7.58
C VAL A 108 -0.25 -6.06 -8.72
N HIS A 109 0.83 -6.80 -8.57
CA HIS A 109 1.30 -7.81 -9.52
C HIS A 109 0.31 -8.96 -9.72
N THR A 110 -0.52 -9.27 -8.73
CA THR A 110 -1.54 -10.34 -8.83
C THR A 110 -2.60 -10.02 -9.87
N ILE A 111 -2.86 -8.73 -10.10
CA ILE A 111 -3.82 -8.26 -11.10
C ILE A 111 -3.20 -8.19 -12.49
N ILE A 112 -1.92 -7.83 -12.55
CA ILE A 112 -1.28 -7.36 -13.79
C ILE A 112 -0.68 -8.50 -14.60
N GLY A 113 -0.42 -9.65 -14.02
CA GLY A 113 0.19 -10.71 -14.80
C GLY A 113 0.72 -11.93 -14.08
N ALA A 114 0.62 -12.01 -12.75
CA ALA A 114 1.04 -13.20 -12.01
C ALA A 114 0.08 -14.39 -12.15
N GLY A 115 -0.97 -14.22 -12.90
CA GLY A 115 -2.07 -15.15 -12.89
C GLY A 115 -1.95 -16.28 -13.88
N GLY A 116 -1.48 -17.45 -13.40
CA GLY A 116 -1.99 -18.71 -13.89
C GLY A 116 -3.42 -18.98 -13.42
N ALA A 117 -4.00 -18.16 -12.57
CA ALA A 117 -5.39 -18.20 -12.16
C ALA A 117 -6.26 -17.41 -13.16
N GLU A 118 -7.30 -18.03 -13.68
CA GLU A 118 -8.19 -17.46 -14.71
C GLU A 118 -8.72 -16.07 -14.36
N GLY A 119 -9.02 -15.78 -13.09
CA GLY A 119 -9.55 -14.51 -12.65
C GLY A 119 -8.57 -13.32 -12.70
N ALA A 120 -7.27 -13.54 -12.56
CA ALA A 120 -6.26 -12.47 -12.58
C ALA A 120 -6.02 -11.92 -14.00
N MET A 121 -6.08 -12.77 -15.04
CA MET A 121 -6.00 -12.32 -16.43
C MET A 121 -7.17 -11.42 -16.81
N ASP A 122 -8.34 -11.67 -16.27
CA ASP A 122 -9.55 -10.90 -16.57
C ASP A 122 -9.50 -9.50 -15.94
N ALA A 123 -9.03 -9.38 -14.69
CA ALA A 123 -8.84 -8.10 -14.03
C ALA A 123 -7.86 -7.19 -14.78
N SER A 124 -6.75 -7.75 -15.27
CA SER A 124 -5.76 -7.02 -16.06
C SER A 124 -6.36 -6.43 -17.34
N ASN A 125 -7.12 -7.23 -18.07
CA ASN A 125 -7.74 -6.81 -19.33
C ASN A 125 -8.77 -5.69 -19.15
N ILE A 126 -9.40 -5.61 -17.97
CA ILE A 126 -10.39 -4.59 -17.65
C ILE A 126 -9.73 -3.31 -17.12
N LEU A 127 -8.69 -3.45 -16.28
CA LEU A 127 -8.02 -2.30 -15.66
C LEU A 127 -7.07 -1.58 -16.61
N LYS A 128 -6.28 -2.30 -17.41
CA LYS A 128 -5.28 -1.73 -18.31
C LYS A 128 -5.84 -0.63 -19.24
N PRO A 129 -6.99 -0.79 -19.91
CA PRO A 129 -7.54 0.27 -20.74
C PRO A 129 -7.89 1.54 -19.97
N SER A 130 -8.45 1.40 -18.78
CA SER A 130 -8.83 2.54 -17.94
C SER A 130 -7.64 3.27 -17.35
N LEU A 131 -6.60 2.54 -16.96
CA LEU A 131 -5.31 3.10 -16.56
C LEU A 131 -4.62 3.80 -17.74
N ALA A 132 -4.63 3.17 -18.92
CA ALA A 132 -4.01 3.73 -20.13
C ALA A 132 -4.66 5.06 -20.55
N ARG A 133 -5.96 5.21 -20.35
CA ARG A 133 -6.69 6.47 -20.63
C ARG A 133 -6.58 7.50 -19.51
N GLY A 134 -6.00 7.16 -18.37
CA GLY A 134 -5.93 8.04 -17.19
C GLY A 134 -7.28 8.27 -16.51
N GLU A 135 -8.23 7.36 -16.70
CA GLU A 135 -9.58 7.43 -16.14
C GLU A 135 -9.65 6.94 -14.68
N LEU A 136 -8.60 6.27 -14.23
CA LEU A 136 -8.43 5.76 -12.87
C LEU A 136 -7.13 6.29 -12.29
N GLN A 137 -7.16 6.64 -11.00
CA GLN A 137 -5.97 6.81 -10.18
C GLN A 137 -5.81 5.61 -9.27
N LEU A 138 -4.63 5.02 -9.31
CA LEU A 138 -4.32 3.80 -8.58
C LEU A 138 -2.97 3.93 -7.88
N ILE A 139 -2.90 3.48 -6.64
CA ILE A 139 -1.67 3.27 -5.90
C ILE A 139 -1.46 1.77 -5.82
N GLY A 140 -0.32 1.29 -6.30
CA GLY A 140 0.07 -0.12 -6.18
C GLY A 140 1.08 -0.32 -5.07
N ALA A 141 1.11 -1.52 -4.50
CA ALA A 141 2.20 -1.99 -3.65
C ALA A 141 2.66 -3.37 -4.12
N THR A 142 3.97 -3.60 -4.15
CA THR A 142 4.55 -4.89 -4.58
C THR A 142 6.01 -5.01 -4.15
N THR A 143 6.66 -6.13 -4.43
CA THR A 143 8.10 -6.29 -4.27
C THR A 143 8.87 -5.83 -5.51
N ILE A 144 10.18 -5.58 -5.37
CA ILE A 144 11.03 -5.16 -6.50
C ILE A 144 11.11 -6.23 -7.59
N VAL A 145 11.12 -7.50 -7.19
CA VAL A 145 11.19 -8.64 -8.12
C VAL A 145 9.93 -8.71 -8.99
N GLU A 146 8.77 -8.57 -8.38
CA GLU A 146 7.49 -8.62 -9.05
C GLU A 146 7.23 -7.39 -9.92
N TYR A 147 7.63 -6.20 -9.43
CA TYR A 147 7.55 -4.98 -10.22
C TYR A 147 8.32 -5.12 -11.53
N ARG A 148 9.59 -5.56 -11.47
CA ARG A 148 10.42 -5.78 -12.67
C ARG A 148 9.86 -6.85 -13.59
N LYS A 149 9.29 -7.91 -13.01
CA LYS A 149 8.76 -9.04 -13.78
C LYS A 149 7.47 -8.71 -14.52
N TYR A 150 6.56 -7.94 -13.91
CA TYR A 150 5.20 -7.78 -14.38
C TYR A 150 4.85 -6.36 -14.84
N ILE A 151 5.39 -5.32 -14.22
CA ILE A 151 5.06 -3.93 -14.53
C ILE A 151 6.05 -3.34 -15.53
N GLU A 152 7.35 -3.44 -15.30
CA GLU A 152 8.36 -2.89 -16.22
C GLU A 152 8.34 -3.53 -17.60
N LYS A 153 7.95 -4.80 -17.70
CA LYS A 153 7.86 -5.50 -19.00
C LYS A 153 6.63 -5.17 -19.81
N ASP A 154 5.64 -4.55 -19.21
CA ASP A 154 4.41 -4.14 -19.88
C ASP A 154 4.48 -2.64 -20.20
N ALA A 155 4.70 -2.32 -21.48
CA ALA A 155 4.89 -0.94 -21.96
C ALA A 155 3.69 -0.01 -21.65
N ALA A 156 2.48 -0.55 -21.50
CA ALA A 156 1.29 0.24 -21.17
C ALA A 156 1.29 0.62 -19.69
N LEU A 157 1.76 -0.27 -18.81
CA LEU A 157 1.82 -0.04 -17.38
C LEU A 157 3.06 0.77 -16.99
N GLU A 158 4.20 0.47 -17.57
CA GLU A 158 5.46 1.21 -17.32
C GLU A 158 5.31 2.71 -17.58
N ARG A 159 4.52 3.10 -18.58
CA ARG A 159 4.21 4.51 -18.88
C ARG A 159 3.21 5.14 -17.89
N ARG A 160 2.59 4.37 -17.02
CA ARG A 160 1.54 4.83 -16.10
C ARG A 160 1.96 4.75 -14.64
N PHE A 161 2.78 3.78 -14.30
CA PHE A 161 3.28 3.61 -12.94
C PHE A 161 4.61 4.35 -12.73
N GLN A 162 4.74 4.92 -11.53
CA GLN A 162 5.99 5.52 -11.05
C GLN A 162 6.42 4.78 -9.78
N PRO A 163 7.56 4.10 -9.78
CA PRO A 163 8.04 3.40 -8.60
C PRO A 163 8.48 4.37 -7.49
N ILE A 164 8.17 4.00 -6.26
CA ILE A 164 8.67 4.59 -5.02
C ILE A 164 9.24 3.45 -4.19
N THR A 165 10.53 3.48 -3.92
CA THR A 165 11.16 2.47 -3.06
C THR A 165 10.87 2.81 -1.61
N VAL A 166 10.27 1.86 -0.89
CA VAL A 166 10.08 1.87 0.56
C VAL A 166 11.16 0.98 1.14
N GLU A 167 12.12 1.58 1.80
CA GLU A 167 13.25 0.87 2.39
C GLU A 167 12.87 0.29 3.76
N GLU A 168 13.61 -0.73 4.20
CA GLU A 168 13.51 -1.22 5.57
C GLU A 168 13.95 -0.10 6.53
N PRO A 169 13.17 0.25 7.57
CA PRO A 169 13.59 1.23 8.54
C PRO A 169 14.83 0.75 9.32
N ASP A 170 15.71 1.66 9.65
CA ASP A 170 16.78 1.37 10.58
C ASP A 170 16.26 1.13 12.01
N LYS A 171 17.14 0.73 12.93
CA LYS A 171 16.74 0.40 14.31
C LYS A 171 16.15 1.59 15.06
N GLU A 172 16.66 2.79 14.82
CA GLU A 172 16.20 4.00 15.49
C GLU A 172 14.81 4.37 15.00
N GLN A 173 14.61 4.34 13.68
CA GLN A 173 13.30 4.55 13.05
C GLN A 173 12.29 3.49 13.48
N CYS A 174 12.71 2.22 13.56
CA CYS A 174 11.87 1.14 14.01
C CYS A 174 11.43 1.34 15.47
N LEU A 175 12.33 1.79 16.35
CA LEU A 175 12.01 2.09 17.74
C LEU A 175 10.97 3.21 17.85
N GLU A 176 11.10 4.27 17.07
CA GLU A 176 10.10 5.35 17.01
C GLU A 176 8.71 4.83 16.52
N ILE A 177 8.71 3.96 15.54
CA ILE A 177 7.48 3.29 15.09
C ILE A 177 6.84 2.49 16.22
N LEU A 178 7.62 1.68 16.93
CA LEU A 178 7.11 0.88 18.06
C LEU A 178 6.59 1.75 19.20
N LYS A 179 7.29 2.85 19.54
CA LYS A 179 6.81 3.83 20.53
C LYS A 179 5.46 4.42 20.14
N GLY A 180 5.27 4.74 18.87
CA GLY A 180 3.98 5.22 18.35
C GLY A 180 2.85 4.20 18.43
N LEU A 181 3.16 2.90 18.33
CA LEU A 181 2.20 1.80 18.41
C LEU A 181 1.94 1.32 19.84
N CYS A 182 2.88 1.57 20.76
CA CYS A 182 2.92 1.04 22.12
C CYS A 182 1.59 1.19 22.88
N SER A 183 1.01 2.39 22.87
CA SER A 183 -0.23 2.69 23.59
C SER A 183 -1.42 1.81 23.15
N ARG A 184 -1.41 1.34 21.92
CA ARG A 184 -2.46 0.48 21.36
C ARG A 184 -2.29 -0.95 21.83
N TYR A 185 -1.06 -1.47 21.82
CA TYR A 185 -0.72 -2.78 22.35
C TYR A 185 -0.98 -2.84 23.86
N GLU A 186 -0.55 -1.83 24.62
CA GLU A 186 -0.84 -1.71 26.04
C GLU A 186 -2.33 -1.78 26.35
N LYS A 187 -3.14 -1.07 25.56
CA LYS A 187 -4.60 -1.08 25.72
C LYS A 187 -5.22 -2.43 25.36
N HIS A 188 -4.69 -3.09 24.32
CA HIS A 188 -5.20 -4.38 23.87
C HIS A 188 -4.88 -5.49 24.87
N HIS A 189 -3.61 -5.60 25.24
CA HIS A 189 -3.12 -6.64 26.16
C HIS A 189 -3.30 -6.30 27.65
N LYS A 190 -3.74 -5.07 27.97
CA LYS A 190 -3.93 -4.57 29.34
C LYS A 190 -2.67 -4.66 30.19
N VAL A 191 -1.52 -4.40 29.59
CA VAL A 191 -0.20 -4.38 30.20
C VAL A 191 0.47 -3.04 29.93
N LYS A 192 1.53 -2.71 30.68
CA LYS A 192 2.43 -1.60 30.35
C LYS A 192 3.70 -2.16 29.74
N ILE A 193 4.12 -1.59 28.64
CA ILE A 193 5.34 -1.96 27.91
C ILE A 193 6.38 -0.90 28.19
N GLN A 194 7.49 -1.31 28.79
CA GLN A 194 8.61 -0.41 29.09
C GLN A 194 9.41 -0.13 27.81
N GLU A 195 10.08 1.03 27.78
CA GLU A 195 10.88 1.42 26.61
C GLU A 195 12.03 0.44 26.34
N GLU A 196 12.63 -0.10 27.39
CA GLU A 196 13.68 -1.12 27.31
C GLU A 196 13.18 -2.41 26.64
N ALA A 197 11.89 -2.73 26.80
CA ALA A 197 11.29 -3.88 26.12
C ALA A 197 11.15 -3.64 24.61
N LEU A 198 10.80 -2.41 24.18
CA LEU A 198 10.75 -2.03 22.77
C LEU A 198 12.15 -2.06 22.14
N GLU A 199 13.16 -1.52 22.83
CA GLU A 199 14.56 -1.59 22.39
C GLU A 199 15.04 -3.04 22.28
N ALA A 200 14.70 -3.89 23.25
CA ALA A 200 15.02 -5.32 23.21
C ALA A 200 14.33 -6.01 22.02
N ALA A 201 13.07 -5.72 21.75
CA ALA A 201 12.32 -6.25 20.62
C ALA A 201 12.98 -5.91 19.27
N VAL A 202 13.38 -4.65 19.07
CA VAL A 202 14.10 -4.21 17.87
C VAL A 202 15.45 -4.91 17.74
N ASN A 203 16.23 -4.98 18.83
CA ASN A 203 17.56 -5.55 18.79
C ASN A 203 17.54 -7.05 18.57
N TYR A 204 16.66 -7.77 19.25
CA TYR A 204 16.58 -9.24 19.13
C TYR A 204 15.94 -9.65 17.81
N SER A 205 14.88 -9.01 17.35
CA SER A 205 14.29 -9.30 16.05
C SER A 205 15.30 -9.07 14.93
N SER A 206 16.05 -7.96 14.99
CA SER A 206 17.09 -7.63 14.01
C SER A 206 18.24 -8.63 14.01
N ARG A 207 18.58 -9.23 15.16
CA ARG A 207 19.70 -10.17 15.30
C ARG A 207 19.34 -11.61 14.99
N TYR A 208 18.14 -12.04 15.35
CA TYR A 208 17.77 -13.46 15.33
C TYR A 208 16.70 -13.81 14.29
N ILE A 209 15.95 -12.83 13.77
CA ILE A 209 14.94 -13.04 12.73
C ILE A 209 15.48 -12.49 11.41
N ASN A 210 16.02 -13.36 10.55
CA ASN A 210 16.70 -12.98 9.31
C ASN A 210 15.84 -13.13 8.04
N ASP A 211 14.70 -13.79 8.15
CA ASP A 211 13.77 -14.09 7.06
C ASP A 211 12.64 -13.05 6.93
N ARG A 212 12.63 -12.04 7.80
CA ARG A 212 11.65 -10.95 7.85
C ARG A 212 12.33 -9.60 7.98
N PHE A 213 11.58 -8.53 7.72
CA PHE A 213 12.05 -7.14 7.71
C PHE A 213 11.45 -6.32 8.85
N LEU A 214 12.15 -5.29 9.26
CA LEU A 214 11.62 -4.27 10.18
C LEU A 214 10.59 -3.39 9.42
N PRO A 215 9.57 -2.90 10.09
CA PRO A 215 9.28 -3.03 11.52
C PRO A 215 8.49 -4.30 11.88
N ASP A 216 7.97 -5.04 10.92
CA ASP A 216 7.04 -6.16 11.10
C ASP A 216 7.56 -7.21 12.09
N LYS A 217 8.80 -7.68 11.89
CA LYS A 217 9.43 -8.65 12.81
C LYS A 217 9.63 -8.15 14.25
N ALA A 218 9.75 -6.83 14.45
CA ALA A 218 9.85 -6.26 15.79
C ALA A 218 8.48 -6.06 16.43
N ILE A 219 7.48 -5.74 15.62
CA ILE A 219 6.09 -5.66 16.03
C ILE A 219 5.60 -7.02 16.54
N ASP A 220 5.87 -8.10 15.79
CA ASP A 220 5.50 -9.46 16.18
C ASP A 220 6.14 -9.92 17.52
N VAL A 221 7.29 -9.37 17.88
CA VAL A 221 7.92 -9.66 19.18
C VAL A 221 7.26 -8.91 20.33
N VAL A 222 6.67 -7.75 20.05
CA VAL A 222 5.98 -6.93 21.06
C VAL A 222 4.55 -7.43 21.29
N ASP A 223 3.87 -7.92 20.24
CA ASP A 223 2.50 -8.44 20.27
C ASP A 223 2.43 -9.82 20.94
#